data_2dc7ec55319f30428063243d116989db
#
_entry.id   2dc7ec55319f30428063243d116989db
#
_cell.length_a   1.000
_cell.length_b   1.000
_cell.length_c   1.000
_cell.angle_alpha   90.00
_cell.angle_beta   90.00
_cell.angle_gamma   90.00
#
_symmetry.space_group_name_H-M   'P 1'
#
loop_
_entity.id
_entity.type
_entity.pdbx_description
1 polymer ?
#
loop_
_entity_poly.entity_id
_entity_poly.type
_entity_poly.pdbx_seq_one_letter_code
_entity_poly.pdbx_strand_id
1 'polypeptide(L)'
;MRRSDLVQTPSKGSTPRTTQIVFGERQHLLRVLDSLETTAVPQVRLDQERRVLEELIHERTRELNHINSSWDEKVGLVLNAESKSEMLDKLEREAPETDYYLLRLISEHPKVSSKTLGRLAKHPYAAIRENVARHPNADSTTLGWLAKDRSQPLWYLVAFNPNTPSVLRRKLQDRLRKLGQSTPSK
;
A
#
# COMPACT_ATOMS: atom_id res chain seq x y z
N MET A 1 -11.22 18.09 -28.33
CA MET A 1 -10.50 17.45 -27.19
C MET A 1 -11.45 16.41 -26.63
N ARG A 2 -11.14 15.15 -26.66
CA ARG A 2 -12.06 14.11 -26.15
C ARG A 2 -12.05 14.17 -24.62
N ARG A 3 -13.23 14.11 -23.99
CA ARG A 3 -13.42 14.15 -22.52
C ARG A 3 -12.70 13.01 -21.76
N SER A 4 -12.19 12.02 -22.47
CA SER A 4 -11.43 10.87 -21.95
C SER A 4 -10.00 11.19 -21.51
N ASP A 5 -9.43 12.34 -21.93
CA ASP A 5 -8.00 12.62 -21.76
C ASP A 5 -7.65 13.32 -20.43
N LEU A 6 -8.64 13.57 -19.58
CA LEU A 6 -8.50 14.41 -18.38
C LEU A 6 -8.20 13.67 -17.07
N VAL A 7 -8.15 12.34 -17.07
CA VAL A 7 -7.77 11.60 -15.83
C VAL A 7 -6.99 10.36 -16.18
N GLN A 8 -5.72 10.34 -15.81
CA GLN A 8 -4.94 9.11 -15.77
C GLN A 8 -5.66 8.12 -14.84
N THR A 9 -6.01 6.96 -15.39
CA THR A 9 -6.55 5.87 -14.57
C THR A 9 -5.49 5.47 -13.55
N PRO A 10 -5.81 5.41 -12.25
CA PRO A 10 -4.87 4.90 -11.27
C PRO A 10 -4.45 3.48 -11.67
N SER A 11 -3.15 3.21 -11.60
CA SER A 11 -2.59 1.89 -11.94
C SER A 11 -3.27 0.82 -11.07
N LYS A 12 -3.77 -0.25 -11.71
CA LYS A 12 -4.43 -1.37 -11.03
C LYS A 12 -3.49 -1.93 -9.95
N GLY A 13 -3.85 -1.79 -8.70
CA GLY A 13 -3.23 -2.50 -7.58
C GLY A 13 -2.59 -1.66 -6.47
N SER A 14 -2.49 -0.33 -6.61
CA SER A 14 -1.72 0.48 -5.63
C SER A 14 -2.45 1.70 -5.07
N THR A 15 -3.71 1.92 -5.45
CA THR A 15 -4.45 3.12 -5.03
C THR A 15 -5.19 2.93 -3.71
N PRO A 16 -5.16 3.92 -2.80
CA PRO A 16 -5.97 3.90 -1.59
C PRO A 16 -7.45 3.64 -1.89
N ARG A 17 -8.14 2.91 -0.99
CA ARG A 17 -9.58 2.59 -1.14
C ARG A 17 -10.43 3.83 -1.39
N THR A 18 -10.09 4.95 -0.73
CA THR A 18 -10.77 6.25 -0.91
C THR A 18 -10.68 6.76 -2.34
N THR A 19 -9.49 6.69 -2.95
CA THR A 19 -9.28 7.09 -4.35
C THR A 19 -10.10 6.23 -5.30
N GLN A 20 -10.19 4.91 -5.05
CA GLN A 20 -11.00 3.99 -5.87
C GLN A 20 -12.49 4.30 -5.77
N ILE A 21 -12.99 4.65 -4.56
CA ILE A 21 -14.39 5.02 -4.34
C ILE A 21 -14.72 6.31 -5.10
N VAL A 22 -13.96 7.39 -4.88
CA VAL A 22 -14.20 8.69 -5.52
C VAL A 22 -14.08 8.59 -7.03
N PHE A 23 -13.12 7.82 -7.55
CA PHE A 23 -13.00 7.55 -8.98
C PHE A 23 -14.23 6.81 -9.52
N GLY A 24 -14.72 5.80 -8.81
CA GLY A 24 -15.91 5.04 -9.18
C GLY A 24 -17.17 5.92 -9.22
N GLU A 25 -17.36 6.79 -8.24
CA GLU A 25 -18.47 7.76 -8.18
C GLU A 25 -18.42 8.73 -9.37
N ARG A 26 -17.24 9.29 -9.67
CA ARG A 26 -17.04 10.17 -10.82
C ARG A 26 -17.38 9.46 -12.13
N GLN A 27 -16.94 8.21 -12.32
CA GLN A 27 -17.25 7.44 -13.54
C GLN A 27 -18.76 7.13 -13.67
N HIS A 28 -19.44 6.94 -12.53
CA HIS A 28 -20.89 6.79 -12.53
C HIS A 28 -21.58 8.06 -12.97
N LEU A 29 -21.20 9.23 -12.44
CA LEU A 29 -21.77 10.53 -12.82
C LEU A 29 -21.54 10.84 -14.30
N LEU A 30 -20.39 10.51 -14.87
CA LEU A 30 -20.12 10.66 -16.30
C LEU A 30 -21.06 9.82 -17.15
N ARG A 31 -21.31 8.55 -16.76
CA ARG A 31 -22.28 7.70 -17.49
C ARG A 31 -23.70 8.22 -17.43
N VAL A 32 -24.11 8.78 -16.27
CA VAL A 32 -25.43 9.42 -16.13
C VAL A 32 -25.51 10.64 -17.03
N LEU A 33 -24.49 11.48 -17.08
CA LEU A 33 -24.44 12.64 -17.95
C LEU A 33 -24.56 12.26 -19.45
N ASP A 34 -23.82 11.22 -19.88
CA ASP A 34 -23.92 10.71 -21.26
C ASP A 34 -25.31 10.17 -21.59
N SER A 35 -25.99 9.55 -20.61
CA SER A 35 -27.35 9.03 -20.80
C SER A 35 -28.40 10.11 -20.96
N LEU A 36 -28.19 11.31 -20.40
CA LEU A 36 -29.11 12.46 -20.59
C LEU A 36 -29.09 12.99 -22.03
N GLU A 37 -27.97 12.81 -22.76
CA GLU A 37 -27.86 13.26 -24.15
C GLU A 37 -28.75 12.44 -25.12
N THR A 38 -29.18 11.25 -24.70
CA THR A 38 -29.97 10.31 -25.51
C THR A 38 -31.47 10.31 -25.20
N THR A 39 -31.92 11.12 -24.21
CA THR A 39 -33.31 11.06 -23.72
C THR A 39 -34.16 12.15 -24.34
N ALA A 40 -35.38 11.80 -24.83
CA ALA A 40 -36.37 12.74 -25.38
C ALA A 40 -37.17 13.48 -24.28
N VAL A 41 -36.50 14.36 -23.52
CA VAL A 41 -37.11 15.15 -22.44
C VAL A 41 -37.01 16.66 -22.78
N PRO A 42 -37.91 17.56 -22.27
CA PRO A 42 -37.83 19.01 -22.52
C PRO A 42 -36.45 19.60 -22.19
N GLN A 43 -35.84 20.31 -23.16
CA GLN A 43 -34.46 20.85 -23.12
C GLN A 43 -34.14 21.61 -21.82
N VAL A 44 -35.07 22.44 -21.32
CA VAL A 44 -34.84 23.29 -20.13
C VAL A 44 -34.57 22.47 -18.86
N ARG A 45 -35.24 21.33 -18.69
CA ARG A 45 -35.04 20.45 -17.54
C ARG A 45 -33.74 19.68 -17.66
N LEU A 46 -33.41 19.22 -18.85
CA LEU A 46 -32.13 18.56 -19.15
C LEU A 46 -30.93 19.48 -18.88
N ASP A 47 -31.02 20.77 -19.23
CA ASP A 47 -29.97 21.73 -19.02
C ASP A 47 -29.69 21.99 -17.54
N GLN A 48 -30.71 21.97 -16.68
CA GLN A 48 -30.56 22.08 -15.23
C GLN A 48 -29.92 20.83 -14.64
N GLU A 49 -30.39 19.64 -14.98
CA GLU A 49 -29.84 18.37 -14.51
C GLU A 49 -28.38 18.20 -14.97
N ARG A 50 -28.09 18.60 -16.22
CA ARG A 50 -26.73 18.60 -16.77
C ARG A 50 -25.77 19.49 -15.95
N ARG A 51 -26.17 20.73 -15.65
CA ARG A 51 -25.33 21.64 -14.82
C ARG A 51 -25.00 21.07 -13.47
N VAL A 52 -25.99 20.52 -12.77
CA VAL A 52 -25.78 19.88 -11.46
C VAL A 52 -24.81 18.71 -11.57
N LEU A 53 -24.93 17.87 -12.59
CA LEU A 53 -24.00 16.74 -12.80
C LEU A 53 -22.59 17.20 -13.16
N GLU A 54 -22.44 18.25 -13.96
CA GLU A 54 -21.16 18.83 -14.31
C GLU A 54 -20.47 19.42 -13.08
N GLU A 55 -21.20 20.09 -12.18
CA GLU A 55 -20.67 20.59 -10.91
C GLU A 55 -20.19 19.45 -10.00
N LEU A 56 -20.98 18.39 -9.84
CA LEU A 56 -20.61 17.21 -9.06
C LEU A 56 -19.38 16.50 -9.64
N ILE A 57 -19.29 16.37 -10.96
CA ILE A 57 -18.12 15.81 -11.64
C ILE A 57 -16.87 16.67 -11.38
N HIS A 58 -17.00 17.98 -11.42
CA HIS A 58 -15.92 18.93 -11.12
C HIS A 58 -15.45 18.80 -9.67
N GLU A 59 -16.37 18.70 -8.71
CA GLU A 59 -16.05 18.50 -7.31
C GLU A 59 -15.30 17.20 -7.09
N ARG A 60 -15.80 16.07 -7.62
CA ARG A 60 -15.12 14.77 -7.52
C ARG A 60 -13.76 14.73 -8.20
N THR A 61 -13.59 15.49 -9.29
CA THR A 61 -12.30 15.62 -9.96
C THR A 61 -11.28 16.39 -9.11
N ARG A 62 -11.70 17.47 -8.44
CA ARG A 62 -10.84 18.21 -7.52
C ARG A 62 -10.43 17.37 -6.32
N GLU A 63 -11.37 16.61 -5.76
CA GLU A 63 -11.10 15.70 -4.65
C GLU A 63 -10.08 14.62 -5.02
N LEU A 64 -10.21 13.99 -6.20
CA LEU A 64 -9.24 13.01 -6.70
C LEU A 64 -7.85 13.61 -6.90
N ASN A 65 -7.76 14.81 -7.47
CA ASN A 65 -6.49 15.48 -7.69
C ASN A 65 -5.80 15.81 -6.36
N HIS A 66 -6.57 16.21 -5.34
CA HIS A 66 -6.03 16.45 -4.00
C HIS A 66 -5.52 15.16 -3.34
N ILE A 67 -6.29 14.06 -3.41
CA ILE A 67 -5.89 12.76 -2.85
C ILE A 67 -4.63 12.25 -3.55
N ASN A 68 -4.58 12.29 -4.87
CA ASN A 68 -3.43 11.81 -5.65
C ASN A 68 -2.18 12.65 -5.35
N SER A 69 -2.29 13.99 -5.33
CA SER A 69 -1.18 14.88 -5.00
C SER A 69 -0.62 14.60 -3.60
N SER A 70 -1.49 14.44 -2.60
CA SER A 70 -1.08 14.10 -1.25
C SER A 70 -0.41 12.73 -1.15
N TRP A 71 -0.87 11.75 -1.94
CA TRP A 71 -0.26 10.41 -1.97
C TRP A 71 1.10 10.43 -2.66
N ASP A 72 1.23 11.11 -3.80
CA ASP A 72 2.50 11.27 -4.53
C ASP A 72 3.55 11.97 -3.66
N GLU A 73 3.16 12.99 -2.90
CA GLU A 73 4.03 13.67 -1.94
C GLU A 73 4.55 12.70 -0.86
N LYS A 74 3.68 11.88 -0.27
CA LYS A 74 4.05 10.87 0.73
C LYS A 74 5.03 9.84 0.16
N VAL A 75 4.77 9.35 -1.05
CA VAL A 75 5.67 8.43 -1.75
C VAL A 75 7.01 9.10 -2.03
N GLY A 76 7.02 10.35 -2.50
CA GLY A 76 8.24 11.13 -2.73
C GLY A 76 9.08 11.28 -1.47
N LEU A 77 8.44 11.54 -0.32
CA LEU A 77 9.12 11.60 0.98
C LEU A 77 9.76 10.25 1.36
N VAL A 78 9.08 9.14 1.11
CA VAL A 78 9.65 7.80 1.42
C VAL A 78 10.77 7.43 0.47
N LEU A 79 10.68 7.78 -0.81
CA LEU A 79 11.73 7.49 -1.80
C LEU A 79 13.00 8.34 -1.60
N ASN A 80 12.92 9.43 -0.83
CA ASN A 80 14.09 10.24 -0.50
C ASN A 80 14.92 9.55 0.59
N ALA A 81 16.09 9.04 0.23
CA ALA A 81 17.01 8.37 1.15
C ALA A 81 17.46 9.22 2.36
N GLU A 82 17.33 10.55 2.26
CA GLU A 82 17.65 11.49 3.35
C GLU A 82 16.47 11.72 4.32
N SER A 83 15.31 11.13 4.07
CA SER A 83 14.16 11.26 4.96
C SER A 83 14.48 10.78 6.38
N LYS A 84 14.03 11.58 7.36
CA LYS A 84 14.28 11.29 8.77
C LYS A 84 13.38 10.16 9.26
N SER A 85 13.88 9.38 10.20
CA SER A 85 13.16 8.28 10.84
C SER A 85 11.80 8.72 11.42
N GLU A 86 11.75 9.91 12.06
CA GLU A 86 10.51 10.44 12.65
C GLU A 86 9.43 10.70 11.59
N MET A 87 9.83 11.12 10.38
CA MET A 87 8.92 11.31 9.26
C MET A 87 8.34 9.98 8.79
N LEU A 88 9.17 8.96 8.65
CA LEU A 88 8.74 7.61 8.28
C LEU A 88 7.80 7.00 9.33
N ASP A 89 8.10 7.21 10.61
CA ASP A 89 7.26 6.79 11.74
C ASP A 89 5.89 7.48 11.72
N LYS A 90 5.85 8.76 11.32
CA LYS A 90 4.62 9.52 11.15
C LYS A 90 3.80 9.00 9.98
N LEU A 91 4.43 8.86 8.81
CA LEU A 91 3.77 8.36 7.59
C LEU A 91 3.18 6.95 7.79
N GLU A 92 3.90 6.06 8.48
CA GLU A 92 3.40 4.71 8.78
C GLU A 92 2.17 4.74 9.68
N ARG A 93 2.13 5.62 10.70
CA ARG A 93 0.96 5.73 11.58
C ARG A 93 -0.27 6.36 10.91
N GLU A 94 -0.04 7.27 9.96
CA GLU A 94 -1.11 7.95 9.22
C GLU A 94 -1.59 7.13 8.01
N ALA A 95 -0.77 6.19 7.52
CA ALA A 95 -1.13 5.36 6.38
C ALA A 95 -2.24 4.37 6.77
N PRO A 96 -3.32 4.26 5.97
CA PRO A 96 -4.28 3.20 6.16
C PRO A 96 -3.62 1.83 5.92
N GLU A 97 -4.04 0.82 6.67
CA GLU A 97 -3.50 -0.55 6.56
C GLU A 97 -3.63 -1.13 5.13
N THR A 98 -4.58 -0.60 4.36
CA THR A 98 -4.80 -0.96 2.95
C THR A 98 -3.82 -0.32 1.97
N ASP A 99 -3.04 0.68 2.40
CA ASP A 99 -2.02 1.31 1.57
C ASP A 99 -0.70 0.50 1.63
N TYR A 100 -0.81 -0.76 1.18
CA TYR A 100 0.30 -1.70 1.23
C TYR A 100 1.53 -1.22 0.45
N TYR A 101 1.35 -0.39 -0.60
CA TYR A 101 2.47 0.10 -1.41
C TYR A 101 3.34 1.08 -0.61
N LEU A 102 2.72 2.08 0.02
CA LEU A 102 3.42 3.04 0.88
C LEU A 102 4.09 2.32 2.08
N LEU A 103 3.35 1.43 2.75
CA LEU A 103 3.87 0.67 3.90
C LEU A 103 5.02 -0.26 3.49
N ARG A 104 4.97 -0.83 2.30
CA ARG A 104 6.07 -1.62 1.75
C ARG A 104 7.31 -0.75 1.52
N LEU A 105 7.17 0.42 0.86
CA LEU A 105 8.28 1.35 0.66
C LEU A 105 8.89 1.79 2.00
N ILE A 106 8.06 2.11 3.00
CA ILE A 106 8.54 2.44 4.35
C ILE A 106 9.34 1.27 4.94
N SER A 107 8.87 0.02 4.78
CA SER A 107 9.56 -1.17 5.30
C SER A 107 10.93 -1.44 4.65
N GLU A 108 11.17 -0.92 3.45
CA GLU A 108 12.42 -1.03 2.69
C GLU A 108 13.39 0.13 2.97
N HIS A 109 12.90 1.23 3.58
CA HIS A 109 13.70 2.44 3.72
C HIS A 109 14.84 2.30 4.75
N PRO A 110 16.10 2.62 4.41
CA PRO A 110 17.28 2.34 5.25
C PRO A 110 17.26 3.02 6.63
N LYS A 111 16.57 4.16 6.77
CA LYS A 111 16.46 4.92 8.01
C LYS A 111 15.18 4.64 8.80
N VAL A 112 14.39 3.60 8.43
CA VAL A 112 13.21 3.22 9.20
C VAL A 112 13.59 2.76 10.60
N SER A 113 12.80 3.17 11.61
CA SER A 113 13.08 2.81 13.02
C SER A 113 12.75 1.35 13.32
N SER A 114 13.45 0.76 14.29
CA SER A 114 13.10 -0.59 14.79
C SER A 114 11.67 -0.63 15.33
N LYS A 115 11.19 0.47 15.92
CA LYS A 115 9.82 0.60 16.42
C LYS A 115 8.77 0.49 15.31
N THR A 116 8.99 1.17 14.18
CA THR A 116 8.13 1.07 12.99
C THR A 116 8.20 -0.34 12.40
N LEU A 117 9.38 -0.92 12.28
CA LEU A 117 9.55 -2.30 11.84
C LEU A 117 8.80 -3.29 12.76
N GLY A 118 8.80 -3.06 14.08
CA GLY A 118 8.05 -3.87 15.03
C GLY A 118 6.52 -3.83 14.81
N ARG A 119 5.96 -2.71 14.35
CA ARG A 119 4.55 -2.60 13.95
C ARG A 119 4.30 -3.32 12.62
N LEU A 120 5.13 -3.03 11.60
CA LEU A 120 5.04 -3.62 10.26
C LEU A 120 5.24 -5.15 10.25
N ALA A 121 5.96 -5.69 11.22
CA ALA A 121 6.11 -7.13 11.42
C ALA A 121 4.79 -7.88 11.65
N LYS A 122 3.74 -7.17 12.05
CA LYS A 122 2.40 -7.74 12.30
C LYS A 122 1.45 -7.53 11.12
N HIS A 123 1.90 -6.89 10.06
CA HIS A 123 1.07 -6.55 8.91
C HIS A 123 0.54 -7.81 8.20
N PRO A 124 -0.74 -7.83 7.73
CA PRO A 124 -1.32 -8.99 7.06
C PRO A 124 -0.58 -9.41 5.78
N TYR A 125 -0.03 -8.46 5.03
CA TYR A 125 0.72 -8.76 3.79
C TYR A 125 2.10 -9.35 4.09
N ALA A 126 2.35 -10.55 3.56
CA ALA A 126 3.59 -11.29 3.75
C ALA A 126 4.82 -10.51 3.24
N ALA A 127 4.71 -9.83 2.10
CA ALA A 127 5.81 -9.05 1.53
C ALA A 127 6.36 -7.97 2.47
N ILE A 128 5.48 -7.28 3.22
CA ILE A 128 5.91 -6.28 4.22
C ILE A 128 6.65 -6.98 5.37
N ARG A 129 6.14 -8.11 5.88
CA ARG A 129 6.80 -8.88 6.94
C ARG A 129 8.15 -9.45 6.49
N GLU A 130 8.27 -9.84 5.22
CA GLU A 130 9.53 -10.30 4.63
C GLU A 130 10.57 -9.18 4.55
N ASN A 131 10.17 -7.97 4.16
CA ASN A 131 11.05 -6.81 4.17
C ASN A 131 11.56 -6.52 5.58
N VAL A 132 10.67 -6.54 6.58
CA VAL A 132 11.05 -6.39 7.98
C VAL A 132 12.04 -7.48 8.41
N ALA A 133 11.82 -8.74 8.01
CA ALA A 133 12.72 -9.84 8.36
C ALA A 133 14.13 -9.69 7.76
N ARG A 134 14.26 -9.06 6.59
CA ARG A 134 15.55 -8.74 5.94
C ARG A 134 16.21 -7.48 6.48
N HIS A 135 15.43 -6.59 7.10
CA HIS A 135 15.88 -5.24 7.40
C HIS A 135 16.98 -5.23 8.50
N PRO A 136 18.11 -4.50 8.29
CA PRO A 136 19.19 -4.46 9.27
C PRO A 136 18.81 -3.75 10.58
N ASN A 137 17.80 -2.89 10.60
CA ASN A 137 17.31 -2.20 11.80
C ASN A 137 16.25 -3.02 12.56
N ALA A 138 15.87 -4.23 12.09
CA ALA A 138 14.97 -5.09 12.82
C ALA A 138 15.64 -5.58 14.10
N ASP A 139 14.99 -5.35 15.24
CA ASP A 139 15.53 -5.80 16.53
C ASP A 139 15.24 -7.28 16.81
N SER A 140 15.93 -7.82 17.82
CA SER A 140 15.81 -9.23 18.21
C SER A 140 14.38 -9.61 18.63
N THR A 141 13.63 -8.69 19.19
CA THR A 141 12.23 -8.90 19.63
C THR A 141 11.32 -9.07 18.42
N THR A 142 11.45 -8.17 17.43
CA THR A 142 10.74 -8.22 16.17
C THR A 142 11.05 -9.51 15.40
N LEU A 143 12.32 -9.87 15.29
CA LEU A 143 12.77 -11.11 14.65
C LEU A 143 12.27 -12.35 15.41
N GLY A 144 12.24 -12.31 16.74
CA GLY A 144 11.66 -13.37 17.57
C GLY A 144 10.17 -13.56 17.34
N TRP A 145 9.44 -12.48 17.02
CA TRP A 145 8.03 -12.54 16.68
C TRP A 145 7.83 -13.13 15.28
N LEU A 146 8.58 -12.67 14.27
CA LEU A 146 8.53 -13.17 12.89
C LEU A 146 8.92 -14.65 12.79
N ALA A 147 9.81 -15.14 13.65
CA ALA A 147 10.18 -16.54 13.72
C ALA A 147 9.01 -17.49 14.07
N LYS A 148 7.92 -16.96 14.64
CA LYS A 148 6.69 -17.71 14.94
C LYS A 148 5.69 -17.70 13.78
N ASP A 149 5.95 -16.97 12.73
CA ASP A 149 5.10 -16.93 11.53
C ASP A 149 5.01 -18.34 10.91
N ARG A 150 3.91 -18.61 10.24
CA ARG A 150 3.70 -19.89 9.53
C ARG A 150 4.43 -19.96 8.19
N SER A 151 4.93 -18.82 7.70
CA SER A 151 5.60 -18.71 6.40
C SER A 151 7.03 -19.23 6.46
N GLN A 152 7.31 -20.28 5.70
CA GLN A 152 8.65 -20.86 5.59
C GLN A 152 9.71 -19.88 5.04
N PRO A 153 9.42 -19.06 4.02
CA PRO A 153 10.33 -18.01 3.56
C PRO A 153 10.76 -17.05 4.68
N LEU A 154 9.84 -16.68 5.60
CA LEU A 154 10.16 -15.82 6.73
C LEU A 154 11.17 -16.45 7.69
N TRP A 155 11.08 -17.75 7.96
CA TRP A 155 12.07 -18.42 8.84
C TRP A 155 13.48 -18.36 8.26
N TYR A 156 13.60 -18.52 6.94
CA TYR A 156 14.88 -18.37 6.25
C TYR A 156 15.41 -16.94 6.40
N LEU A 157 14.59 -15.93 6.11
CA LEU A 157 14.99 -14.52 6.21
C LEU A 157 15.41 -14.14 7.63
N VAL A 158 14.64 -14.56 8.64
CA VAL A 158 14.98 -14.34 10.05
C VAL A 158 16.28 -15.07 10.41
N ALA A 159 16.49 -16.32 9.98
CA ALA A 159 17.69 -17.07 10.31
C ALA A 159 18.97 -16.40 9.79
N PHE A 160 18.90 -15.68 8.67
CA PHE A 160 20.03 -14.99 8.04
C PHE A 160 20.14 -13.50 8.41
N ASN A 161 19.20 -12.94 9.15
CA ASN A 161 19.32 -11.56 9.62
C ASN A 161 20.47 -11.45 10.66
N PRO A 162 21.36 -10.44 10.54
CA PRO A 162 22.49 -10.27 11.46
C PRO A 162 22.08 -10.07 12.92
N ASN A 163 20.92 -9.43 13.16
CA ASN A 163 20.41 -9.15 14.51
C ASN A 163 19.65 -10.33 15.14
N THR A 164 19.57 -11.47 14.45
CA THR A 164 18.92 -12.66 15.02
C THR A 164 19.80 -13.28 16.10
N PRO A 165 19.26 -13.45 17.32
CA PRO A 165 19.99 -14.10 18.40
C PRO A 165 20.49 -15.51 18.01
N SER A 166 21.70 -15.87 18.41
CA SER A 166 22.36 -17.14 18.04
C SER A 166 21.49 -18.37 18.33
N VAL A 167 20.85 -18.38 19.49
CA VAL A 167 19.96 -19.49 19.90
C VAL A 167 18.75 -19.60 18.96
N LEU A 168 18.12 -18.48 18.57
CA LEU A 168 16.99 -18.46 17.66
C LEU A 168 17.43 -18.87 16.25
N ARG A 169 18.56 -18.35 15.79
CA ARG A 169 19.17 -18.70 14.50
C ARG A 169 19.37 -20.21 14.37
N ARG A 170 19.98 -20.83 15.38
CA ARG A 170 20.22 -22.28 15.41
C ARG A 170 18.88 -23.05 15.32
N LYS A 171 17.89 -22.68 16.12
CA LYS A 171 16.56 -23.32 16.09
C LYS A 171 15.92 -23.25 14.71
N LEU A 172 15.99 -22.10 14.04
CA LEU A 172 15.42 -21.93 12.69
C LEU A 172 16.20 -22.74 11.65
N GLN A 173 17.54 -22.74 11.72
CA GLN A 173 18.37 -23.54 10.81
C GLN A 173 18.09 -25.06 10.96
N ASP A 174 17.95 -25.56 12.18
CA ASP A 174 17.60 -26.96 12.43
C ASP A 174 16.19 -27.29 11.90
N ARG A 175 15.23 -26.37 12.06
CA ARG A 175 13.88 -26.51 11.51
C ARG A 175 13.90 -26.57 9.97
N LEU A 176 14.63 -25.67 9.33
CA LEU A 176 14.78 -25.62 7.87
C LEU A 176 15.46 -26.87 7.32
N ARG A 177 16.50 -27.37 8.00
CA ARG A 177 17.20 -28.60 7.65
C ARG A 177 16.25 -29.82 7.68
N LYS A 178 15.43 -29.96 8.70
CA LYS A 178 14.44 -31.02 8.81
C LYS A 178 13.42 -31.02 7.68
N LEU A 179 13.00 -29.82 7.23
CA LEU A 179 12.08 -29.69 6.09
C LEU A 179 12.73 -30.07 4.76
N GLY A 180 14.00 -29.69 4.54
CA GLY A 180 14.77 -30.10 3.36
C GLY A 180 15.06 -31.59 3.27
N GLN A 181 15.08 -32.30 4.40
CA GLN A 181 15.25 -33.75 4.46
C GLN A 181 13.93 -34.52 4.29
N SER A 182 12.78 -33.83 4.39
CA SER A 182 11.45 -34.44 4.25
C SER A 182 10.96 -34.53 2.80
N THR A 183 11.79 -34.14 1.82
CA THR A 183 11.48 -34.43 0.41
C THR A 183 11.94 -35.86 0.10
N PRO A 184 11.00 -36.80 -0.18
CA PRO A 184 11.42 -38.14 -0.55
C PRO A 184 12.20 -38.07 -1.86
N SER A 185 13.42 -38.60 -1.84
CA SER A 185 14.15 -38.91 -3.07
C SER A 185 13.27 -39.87 -3.88
N LYS A 186 12.85 -39.41 -5.07
CA LYS A 186 12.30 -40.33 -6.09
C LYS A 186 13.44 -40.96 -6.82
#